data_c80f7e7a11dba410c54fa3a3245b1630
#
_entry.id   c80f7e7a11dba410c54fa3a3245b1630
#
_cell.length_a   1.000
_cell.length_b   1.000
_cell.length_c   1.000
_cell.angle_alpha   90.00
_cell.angle_beta   90.00
_cell.angle_gamma   90.00
#
_symmetry.space_group_name_H-M   'P 1'
#
loop_
_entity.id
_entity.type
_entity.pdbx_description
1 polymer ?
#
loop_
_entity_poly.entity_id
_entity_poly.type
_entity_poly.pdbx_seq_one_letter_code
_entity_poly.pdbx_strand_id
1 'polypeptide(L)'
;EQRPYQPAMVSIIPNNYPHVTISNTKEGPSYWEYLFFDPAQIIAEMYPKNELFCRELIRKVNRRALFLHEWENHNLAFLVRQIMEEMRGRRSHYTDSVRGLLYSLVIEIIRLNEEQEAKQEVQGVEMQKHSGVTQIAAALDYVRMEYMHMIRVEELAQECHMSETHFRRLFESCMNMSPVDYINLVRIQKACDLLKKTTDSMDIVAQKVGFTTTSTFNRNFKKFLNTSPYQWKINPENYETKLLNYNISARKGW
;
A
#
# COMPACT_ATOMS: atom_id res chain seq x y z
N GLU A 1 -8.61 -9.04 13.44
CA GLU A 1 -9.45 -8.24 14.34
C GLU A 1 -10.57 -7.61 13.51
N GLN A 2 -11.83 -7.77 13.95
CA GLN A 2 -12.97 -7.10 13.33
C GLN A 2 -13.22 -5.79 14.05
N ARG A 3 -13.29 -4.69 13.30
CA ARG A 3 -13.62 -3.37 13.84
C ARG A 3 -14.85 -2.82 13.15
N PRO A 4 -15.90 -2.44 13.89
CA PRO A 4 -17.06 -1.79 13.30
C PRO A 4 -16.66 -0.39 12.82
N TYR A 5 -17.07 -0.05 11.62
CA TYR A 5 -16.97 1.30 11.11
C TYR A 5 -18.22 2.09 11.49
N GLN A 6 -18.02 3.33 11.85
CA GLN A 6 -19.08 4.28 12.16
C GLN A 6 -18.97 5.52 11.26
N PRO A 7 -20.05 6.29 11.09
CA PRO A 7 -19.98 7.59 10.40
C PRO A 7 -18.88 8.48 10.96
N ALA A 8 -18.24 9.26 10.11
CA ALA A 8 -17.14 10.16 10.46
C ALA A 8 -15.86 9.47 10.98
N MET A 9 -15.64 8.21 10.59
CA MET A 9 -14.35 7.55 10.79
C MET A 9 -13.45 7.74 9.58
N VAL A 10 -12.16 7.93 9.85
CA VAL A 10 -11.08 7.87 8.87
C VAL A 10 -10.21 6.65 9.18
N SER A 11 -9.97 5.83 8.17
CA SER A 11 -9.00 4.74 8.28
C SER A 11 -7.84 4.98 7.34
N ILE A 12 -6.64 4.77 7.86
CA ILE A 12 -5.40 4.80 7.09
C ILE A 12 -4.88 3.38 7.06
N ILE A 13 -4.88 2.82 5.87
CA ILE A 13 -4.45 1.44 5.67
C ILE A 13 -3.12 1.47 4.92
N PRO A 14 -2.01 1.07 5.54
CA PRO A 14 -0.73 0.97 4.87
C PRO A 14 -0.80 0.05 3.65
N ASN A 15 0.01 0.36 2.66
CA ASN A 15 0.17 -0.52 1.51
C ASN A 15 0.61 -1.91 2.00
N ASN A 16 0.00 -2.97 1.45
CA ASN A 16 0.17 -4.38 1.84
C ASN A 16 -0.36 -4.75 3.24
N TYR A 17 -1.16 -3.92 3.87
CA TYR A 17 -1.90 -4.33 5.05
C TYR A 17 -3.14 -5.10 4.62
N PRO A 18 -3.21 -6.43 4.85
CA PRO A 18 -4.37 -7.23 4.44
C PRO A 18 -5.60 -6.79 5.23
N HIS A 19 -6.63 -6.38 4.53
CA HIS A 19 -7.89 -5.96 5.13
C HIS A 19 -9.06 -6.32 4.21
N VAL A 20 -10.21 -6.52 4.80
CA VAL A 20 -11.49 -6.70 4.11
C VAL A 20 -12.50 -5.79 4.76
N THR A 21 -13.19 -5.00 3.96
CA THR A 21 -14.32 -4.20 4.42
C THR A 21 -15.61 -4.93 4.07
N ILE A 22 -16.42 -5.21 5.06
CA ILE A 22 -17.71 -5.91 4.90
C ILE A 22 -18.83 -4.94 5.29
N SER A 23 -19.76 -4.70 4.36
CA SER A 23 -20.93 -3.88 4.64
C SER A 23 -21.96 -4.68 5.44
N ASN A 24 -22.53 -4.07 6.49
CA ASN A 24 -23.66 -4.63 7.20
C ASN A 24 -24.95 -4.25 6.48
N THR A 25 -25.43 -5.14 5.61
CA THR A 25 -26.61 -4.90 4.79
C THR A 25 -27.92 -4.70 5.57
N LYS A 26 -27.94 -4.98 6.89
CA LYS A 26 -29.13 -4.80 7.74
C LYS A 26 -29.42 -3.34 8.07
N GLU A 27 -28.41 -2.46 7.99
CA GLU A 27 -28.52 -1.05 8.36
C GLU A 27 -28.59 -0.09 7.17
N GLY A 28 -28.66 -0.60 5.95
CA GLY A 28 -28.71 0.19 4.72
C GLY A 28 -27.37 0.33 4.01
N PRO A 29 -27.32 1.10 2.92
CA PRO A 29 -26.08 1.27 2.15
C PRO A 29 -25.07 2.11 2.89
N SER A 30 -23.81 1.67 2.90
CA SER A 30 -22.68 2.43 3.43
C SER A 30 -22.00 3.21 2.30
N TYR A 31 -21.67 4.45 2.53
CA TYR A 31 -20.96 5.31 1.59
C TYR A 31 -19.53 5.50 2.06
N TRP A 32 -18.60 5.25 1.14
CA TRP A 32 -17.17 5.34 1.40
C TRP A 32 -16.50 6.21 0.36
N GLU A 33 -15.59 7.05 0.79
CA GLU A 33 -14.66 7.75 -0.07
C GLU A 33 -13.25 7.22 0.16
N TYR A 34 -12.51 7.00 -0.93
CA TYR A 34 -11.17 6.44 -0.89
C TYR A 34 -10.17 7.40 -1.49
N LEU A 35 -9.09 7.61 -0.78
CA LEU A 35 -7.92 8.34 -1.25
C LEU A 35 -6.73 7.38 -1.30
N PHE A 36 -6.21 7.13 -2.50
CA PHE A 36 -5.01 6.32 -2.71
C PHE A 36 -3.86 7.22 -3.11
N PHE A 37 -2.74 7.09 -2.45
CA PHE A 37 -1.50 7.76 -2.79
C PHE A 37 -0.29 6.91 -2.40
N ASP A 38 0.86 7.17 -3.04
CA ASP A 38 2.12 6.52 -2.69
C ASP A 38 2.90 7.41 -1.71
N PRO A 39 2.95 7.07 -0.41
CA PRO A 39 3.69 7.86 0.56
C PRO A 39 5.19 7.89 0.27
N ALA A 40 5.76 6.86 -0.39
CA ALA A 40 7.17 6.84 -0.72
C ALA A 40 7.51 7.91 -1.76
N GLN A 41 6.66 8.10 -2.76
CA GLN A 41 6.82 9.15 -3.75
C GLN A 41 6.73 10.54 -3.09
N ILE A 42 5.74 10.75 -2.24
CA ILE A 42 5.55 12.04 -1.53
C ILE A 42 6.78 12.35 -0.65
N ILE A 43 7.26 11.38 0.12
CA ILE A 43 8.44 11.56 0.99
C ILE A 43 9.70 11.83 0.16
N ALA A 44 9.90 11.15 -0.97
CA ALA A 44 11.02 11.38 -1.86
C ALA A 44 11.00 12.80 -2.47
N GLU A 45 9.82 13.33 -2.79
CA GLU A 45 9.66 14.72 -3.24
C GLU A 45 9.97 15.73 -2.12
N MET A 46 9.59 15.43 -0.88
CA MET A 46 9.89 16.28 0.28
C MET A 46 11.39 16.31 0.62
N TYR A 47 12.09 15.18 0.44
CA TYR A 47 13.49 15.01 0.87
C TYR A 47 14.38 14.39 -0.23
N PRO A 48 14.56 15.03 -1.39
CA PRO A 48 15.11 14.42 -2.60
C PRO A 48 16.59 14.00 -2.50
N LYS A 49 17.30 14.41 -1.45
CA LYS A 49 18.75 14.13 -1.28
C LYS A 49 19.09 13.27 -0.07
N ASN A 50 18.10 12.71 0.61
CA ASN A 50 18.31 11.97 1.86
C ASN A 50 17.58 10.62 1.86
N GLU A 51 18.13 9.65 1.14
CA GLU A 51 17.53 8.32 1.00
C GLU A 51 17.34 7.60 2.35
N LEU A 52 18.31 7.67 3.27
CA LEU A 52 18.20 7.01 4.57
C LEU A 52 17.05 7.59 5.38
N PHE A 53 16.92 8.89 5.39
CA PHE A 53 15.82 9.57 6.07
C PHE A 53 14.47 9.26 5.42
N CYS A 54 14.41 9.22 4.08
CA CYS A 54 13.20 8.80 3.37
C CYS A 54 12.78 7.37 3.77
N ARG A 55 13.71 6.43 3.82
CA ARG A 55 13.43 5.04 4.24
C ARG A 55 12.86 4.98 5.65
N GLU A 56 13.42 5.75 6.57
CA GLU A 56 12.90 5.82 7.95
C GLU A 56 11.47 6.36 7.98
N LEU A 57 11.19 7.46 7.28
CA LEU A 57 9.85 8.05 7.24
C LEU A 57 8.83 7.14 6.57
N ILE A 58 9.20 6.46 5.47
CA ILE A 58 8.35 5.46 4.80
C ILE A 58 7.98 4.33 5.76
N ARG A 59 8.92 3.86 6.58
CA ARG A 59 8.66 2.85 7.60
C ARG A 59 7.69 3.37 8.66
N LYS A 60 7.85 4.62 9.11
CA LYS A 60 6.96 5.25 10.09
C LYS A 60 5.53 5.40 9.55
N VAL A 61 5.36 5.86 8.32
CA VAL A 61 4.03 5.99 7.68
C VAL A 61 3.33 4.64 7.55
N ASN A 62 4.06 3.59 7.17
CA ASN A 62 3.49 2.27 6.90
C ASN A 62 3.46 1.35 8.13
N ARG A 63 3.69 1.87 9.33
CA ARG A 63 3.89 1.06 10.53
C ARG A 63 2.67 0.22 10.91
N ARG A 64 1.48 0.81 10.80
CA ARG A 64 0.21 0.14 11.17
C ARG A 64 -0.98 0.80 10.51
N ALA A 65 -2.10 0.08 10.50
CA ALA A 65 -3.39 0.68 10.18
C ALA A 65 -3.89 1.55 11.34
N LEU A 66 -4.42 2.71 11.00
CA LEU A 66 -5.03 3.64 11.94
C LEU A 66 -6.54 3.70 11.66
N PHE A 67 -7.34 3.66 12.71
CA PHE A 67 -8.79 3.77 12.66
C PHE A 67 -9.18 4.84 13.68
N LEU A 68 -9.56 6.00 13.19
CA LEU A 68 -9.76 7.19 14.01
C LEU A 68 -11.14 7.79 13.73
N HIS A 69 -11.82 8.19 14.79
CA HIS A 69 -12.96 9.07 14.65
C HIS A 69 -12.50 10.50 14.42
N GLU A 70 -13.32 11.30 13.76
CA GLU A 70 -13.02 12.70 13.48
C GLU A 70 -12.69 13.50 14.76
N TRP A 71 -13.35 13.18 15.87
CA TRP A 71 -13.08 13.84 17.16
C TRP A 71 -11.75 13.44 17.82
N GLU A 72 -11.16 12.30 17.42
CA GLU A 72 -9.85 11.87 17.95
C GLU A 72 -8.69 12.59 17.25
N ASN A 73 -8.87 12.93 15.97
CA ASN A 73 -7.93 13.75 15.22
C ASN A 73 -8.64 14.58 14.14
N HIS A 74 -9.05 15.78 14.53
CA HIS A 74 -9.71 16.72 13.62
C HIS A 74 -8.82 17.15 12.45
N ASN A 75 -7.51 17.27 12.67
CA ASN A 75 -6.58 17.72 11.65
C ASN A 75 -6.47 16.70 10.51
N LEU A 76 -6.34 15.40 10.84
CA LEU A 76 -6.30 14.34 9.86
C LEU A 76 -7.59 14.29 9.01
N ALA A 77 -8.75 14.31 9.68
CA ALA A 77 -10.04 14.29 9.01
C ALA A 77 -10.25 15.52 8.12
N PHE A 78 -9.81 16.68 8.57
CA PHE A 78 -9.83 17.92 7.81
C PHE A 78 -8.97 17.80 6.52
N LEU A 79 -7.71 17.36 6.65
CA LEU A 79 -6.80 17.20 5.51
C LEU A 79 -7.36 16.25 4.45
N VAL A 80 -7.91 15.11 4.87
CA VAL A 80 -8.53 14.14 3.95
C VAL A 80 -9.70 14.79 3.20
N ARG A 81 -10.60 15.48 3.92
CA ARG A 81 -11.73 16.19 3.27
C ARG A 81 -11.27 17.24 2.27
N GLN A 82 -10.29 18.06 2.64
CA GLN A 82 -9.77 19.09 1.74
C GLN A 82 -9.17 18.50 0.47
N ILE A 83 -8.42 17.40 0.57
CA ILE A 83 -7.88 16.70 -0.60
C ILE A 83 -9.03 16.22 -1.50
N MET A 84 -10.05 15.59 -0.92
CA MET A 84 -11.19 15.08 -1.68
C MET A 84 -12.00 16.21 -2.35
N GLU A 85 -12.17 17.35 -1.68
CA GLU A 85 -12.83 18.54 -2.24
C GLU A 85 -12.05 19.15 -3.38
N GLU A 86 -10.73 19.31 -3.25
CA GLU A 86 -9.87 19.82 -4.33
C GLU A 86 -9.90 18.89 -5.56
N MET A 87 -9.86 17.58 -5.34
CA MET A 87 -9.92 16.59 -6.42
C MET A 87 -11.29 16.58 -7.13
N ARG A 88 -12.38 16.86 -6.42
CA ARG A 88 -13.72 17.01 -7.02
C ARG A 88 -13.89 18.33 -7.75
N GLY A 89 -13.46 19.41 -7.12
CA GLY A 89 -13.65 20.77 -7.65
C GLY A 89 -12.75 21.12 -8.83
N ARG A 90 -11.55 20.53 -8.90
CA ARG A 90 -10.55 20.75 -9.96
C ARG A 90 -10.34 22.22 -10.32
N ARG A 91 -10.30 23.09 -9.31
CA ARG A 91 -10.05 24.51 -9.50
C ARG A 91 -8.64 24.74 -10.07
N SER A 92 -8.37 25.95 -10.58
CA SER A 92 -7.01 26.30 -11.02
C SER A 92 -5.99 25.94 -9.93
N HIS A 93 -4.88 25.29 -10.33
CA HIS A 93 -3.81 24.83 -9.43
C HIS A 93 -4.21 23.76 -8.39
N TYR A 94 -5.33 23.04 -8.60
CA TYR A 94 -5.77 22.00 -7.65
C TYR A 94 -4.71 20.91 -7.42
N THR A 95 -3.90 20.59 -8.45
CA THR A 95 -2.82 19.60 -8.33
C THR A 95 -1.74 20.04 -7.35
N ASP A 96 -1.40 21.32 -7.32
CA ASP A 96 -0.41 21.86 -6.39
C ASP A 96 -0.98 21.96 -4.97
N SER A 97 -2.27 22.32 -4.86
CA SER A 97 -3.00 22.31 -3.60
C SER A 97 -3.05 20.89 -3.01
N VAL A 98 -3.44 19.90 -3.80
CA VAL A 98 -3.48 18.48 -3.38
C VAL A 98 -2.08 18.00 -2.95
N ARG A 99 -1.02 18.37 -3.67
CA ARG A 99 0.36 18.02 -3.30
C ARG A 99 0.73 18.58 -1.92
N GLY A 100 0.46 19.85 -1.65
CA GLY A 100 0.71 20.47 -0.34
C GLY A 100 -0.07 19.81 0.78
N LEU A 101 -1.34 19.47 0.54
CA LEU A 101 -2.19 18.76 1.50
C LEU A 101 -1.70 17.33 1.76
N LEU A 102 -1.21 16.63 0.72
CA LEU A 102 -0.60 15.29 0.88
C LEU A 102 0.68 15.34 1.70
N TYR A 103 1.52 16.37 1.56
CA TYR A 103 2.68 16.56 2.43
C TYR A 103 2.27 16.69 3.88
N SER A 104 1.27 17.53 4.16
CA SER A 104 0.73 17.71 5.52
C SER A 104 0.12 16.41 6.06
N LEU A 105 -0.61 15.67 5.24
CA LEU A 105 -1.22 14.39 5.60
C LEU A 105 -0.17 13.34 5.98
N VAL A 106 0.90 13.21 5.18
CA VAL A 106 2.00 12.26 5.45
C VAL A 106 2.68 12.60 6.78
N ILE A 107 2.96 13.87 7.05
CA ILE A 107 3.56 14.30 8.33
C ILE A 107 2.61 14.01 9.50
N GLU A 108 1.32 14.23 9.34
CA GLU A 108 0.34 13.94 10.41
C GLU A 108 0.28 12.43 10.72
N ILE A 109 0.30 11.57 9.71
CA ILE A 109 0.37 10.11 9.90
C ILE A 109 1.64 9.71 10.67
N ILE A 110 2.79 10.31 10.33
CA ILE A 110 4.06 10.06 11.02
C ILE A 110 3.93 10.44 12.51
N ARG A 111 3.44 11.65 12.81
CA ARG A 111 3.25 12.14 14.19
C ARG A 111 2.34 11.22 15.00
N LEU A 112 1.22 10.82 14.45
CA LEU A 112 0.29 9.89 15.10
C LEU A 112 0.95 8.55 15.44
N ASN A 113 1.79 8.04 14.56
CA ASN A 113 2.54 6.81 14.83
C ASN A 113 3.59 7.01 15.93
N GLU A 114 4.30 8.14 15.94
CA GLU A 114 5.30 8.49 16.96
C GLU A 114 4.67 8.73 18.34
N GLU A 115 3.57 9.47 18.41
CA GLU A 115 2.86 9.72 19.67
C GLU A 115 2.36 8.45 20.34
N GLN A 116 1.90 7.49 19.55
CA GLN A 116 1.43 6.24 20.12
C GLN A 116 2.59 5.34 20.56
N GLU A 117 3.78 5.44 19.92
CA GLU A 117 4.99 4.79 20.41
C GLU A 117 5.37 5.32 21.79
N ALA A 118 5.47 6.64 21.92
CA ALA A 118 5.79 7.29 23.19
C ALA A 118 4.81 6.91 24.30
N LYS A 119 3.52 6.80 24.01
CA LYS A 119 2.50 6.35 24.99
C LYS A 119 2.69 4.89 25.42
N GLN A 120 3.10 4.02 24.51
CA GLN A 120 3.35 2.61 24.83
C GLN A 120 4.63 2.42 25.67
N GLU A 121 5.68 3.18 25.39
CA GLU A 121 6.91 3.17 26.18
C GLU A 121 6.68 3.65 27.63
N VAL A 122 5.86 4.70 27.82
CA VAL A 122 5.55 5.25 29.16
C VAL A 122 4.68 4.29 29.98
N GLN A 123 3.82 3.49 29.36
CA GLN A 123 2.91 2.59 30.08
C GLN A 123 3.53 1.25 30.48
N GLY A 124 4.80 0.98 30.15
CA GLY A 124 5.49 -0.28 30.49
C GLY A 124 4.75 -1.53 30.00
N VAL A 125 3.87 -1.38 29.01
CA VAL A 125 3.14 -2.50 28.43
C VAL A 125 4.13 -3.29 27.62
N GLU A 126 4.47 -4.50 28.13
CA GLU A 126 5.16 -5.52 27.32
C GLU A 126 4.54 -5.51 25.93
N MET A 127 5.40 -5.36 24.93
CA MET A 127 5.01 -5.35 23.51
C MET A 127 4.00 -6.48 23.30
N GLN A 128 2.73 -6.12 23.14
CA GLN A 128 1.73 -7.07 22.67
C GLN A 128 2.32 -7.74 21.46
N LYS A 129 2.38 -9.09 21.47
CA LYS A 129 2.88 -9.92 20.39
C LYS A 129 2.50 -9.27 19.06
N HIS A 130 3.49 -8.70 18.40
CA HIS A 130 3.29 -7.96 17.15
C HIS A 130 2.39 -8.79 16.25
N SER A 131 1.41 -8.15 15.63
CA SER A 131 0.61 -8.88 14.63
C SER A 131 1.58 -9.51 13.64
N GLY A 132 1.30 -10.71 13.16
CA GLY A 132 2.22 -11.39 12.24
C GLY A 132 2.68 -10.51 11.08
N VAL A 133 1.85 -9.55 10.64
CA VAL A 133 2.16 -8.54 9.62
C VAL A 133 3.30 -7.62 10.04
N THR A 134 3.35 -7.17 11.31
CA THR A 134 4.46 -6.34 11.80
C THR A 134 5.77 -7.12 11.79
N GLN A 135 5.72 -8.43 12.05
CA GLN A 135 6.91 -9.28 12.03
C GLN A 135 7.49 -9.47 10.62
N ILE A 136 6.67 -9.40 9.57
CA ILE A 136 7.12 -9.51 8.17
C ILE A 136 7.25 -8.16 7.48
N ALA A 137 7.05 -7.05 8.17
CA ALA A 137 7.06 -5.70 7.57
C ALA A 137 8.39 -5.39 6.87
N ALA A 138 9.53 -5.75 7.47
CA ALA A 138 10.84 -5.55 6.87
C ALA A 138 10.97 -6.28 5.51
N ALA A 139 10.45 -7.50 5.40
CA ALA A 139 10.44 -8.23 4.14
C ALA A 139 9.54 -7.57 3.09
N LEU A 140 8.38 -7.04 3.49
CA LEU A 140 7.49 -6.33 2.58
C LEU A 140 8.15 -5.07 2.02
N ASP A 141 8.84 -4.32 2.88
CA ASP A 141 9.57 -3.12 2.48
C ASP A 141 10.78 -3.46 1.60
N TYR A 142 11.52 -4.53 1.94
CA TYR A 142 12.62 -5.03 1.11
C TYR A 142 12.15 -5.35 -0.31
N VAL A 143 11.05 -6.10 -0.45
CA VAL A 143 10.50 -6.42 -1.78
C VAL A 143 10.13 -5.16 -2.57
N ARG A 144 9.55 -4.16 -1.94
CA ARG A 144 9.18 -2.90 -2.61
C ARG A 144 10.38 -2.13 -3.14
N MET A 145 11.50 -2.20 -2.44
CA MET A 145 12.71 -1.47 -2.82
C MET A 145 13.53 -2.25 -3.85
N GLU A 146 13.59 -3.56 -3.69
CA GLU A 146 14.50 -4.42 -4.45
C GLU A 146 13.80 -5.27 -5.53
N TYR A 147 12.50 -5.02 -5.82
CA TYR A 147 11.69 -5.85 -6.74
C TYR A 147 12.32 -6.05 -8.12
N MET A 148 13.14 -5.13 -8.60
CA MET A 148 13.82 -5.22 -9.89
C MET A 148 14.96 -6.26 -9.89
N HIS A 149 15.50 -6.56 -8.72
CA HIS A 149 16.62 -7.48 -8.53
C HIS A 149 16.13 -8.91 -8.23
N MET A 150 17.06 -9.85 -8.27
CA MET A 150 16.77 -11.22 -7.84
C MET A 150 16.61 -11.20 -6.30
N ILE A 151 15.43 -11.58 -5.83
CA ILE A 151 15.13 -11.69 -4.40
C ILE A 151 14.95 -13.17 -4.05
N ARG A 152 15.71 -13.64 -3.07
CA ARG A 152 15.56 -14.98 -2.49
C ARG A 152 14.71 -14.90 -1.23
N VAL A 153 13.89 -15.92 -1.00
CA VAL A 153 13.03 -15.95 0.20
C VAL A 153 13.85 -16.03 1.49
N GLU A 154 15.03 -16.62 1.40
CA GLU A 154 15.99 -16.64 2.51
C GLU A 154 16.42 -15.22 2.92
N GLU A 155 16.66 -14.33 1.97
CA GLU A 155 17.00 -12.90 2.25
C GLU A 155 15.84 -12.21 2.98
N LEU A 156 14.60 -12.44 2.55
CA LEU A 156 13.42 -11.91 3.22
C LEU A 156 13.27 -12.41 4.66
N ALA A 157 13.59 -13.69 4.89
CA ALA A 157 13.58 -14.27 6.24
C ALA A 157 14.66 -13.65 7.13
N GLN A 158 15.86 -13.39 6.59
CA GLN A 158 16.94 -12.71 7.29
C GLN A 158 16.58 -11.28 7.68
N GLU A 159 15.95 -10.52 6.78
CA GLU A 159 15.44 -9.16 7.08
C GLU A 159 14.44 -9.15 8.25
N CYS A 160 13.72 -10.25 8.43
CA CYS A 160 12.78 -10.42 9.53
C CYS A 160 13.38 -11.14 10.75
N HIS A 161 14.69 -11.44 10.76
CA HIS A 161 15.37 -12.21 11.82
C HIS A 161 14.73 -13.57 12.10
N MET A 162 14.30 -14.28 11.06
CA MET A 162 13.59 -15.55 11.14
C MET A 162 14.30 -16.64 10.33
N SER A 163 14.05 -17.92 10.68
CA SER A 163 14.35 -19.01 9.77
C SER A 163 13.41 -18.99 8.57
N GLU A 164 13.89 -19.43 7.40
CA GLU A 164 13.08 -19.43 6.17
C GLU A 164 11.76 -20.19 6.33
N THR A 165 11.78 -21.33 7.02
CA THR A 165 10.57 -22.15 7.26
C THR A 165 9.54 -21.40 8.11
N HIS A 166 9.99 -20.73 9.17
CA HIS A 166 9.10 -19.93 10.01
C HIS A 166 8.54 -18.73 9.25
N PHE A 167 9.40 -18.02 8.51
CA PHE A 167 9.03 -16.88 7.68
C PHE A 167 7.96 -17.27 6.65
N ARG A 168 8.16 -18.33 5.88
CA ARG A 168 7.18 -18.79 4.88
C ARG A 168 5.81 -19.02 5.49
N ARG A 169 5.75 -19.78 6.58
CA ARG A 169 4.49 -20.08 7.27
C ARG A 169 3.81 -18.81 7.80
N LEU A 170 4.58 -17.92 8.41
CA LEU A 170 4.05 -16.67 8.94
C LEU A 170 3.59 -15.75 7.80
N PHE A 171 4.39 -15.63 6.74
CA PHE A 171 4.07 -14.81 5.58
C PHE A 171 2.78 -15.28 4.91
N GLU A 172 2.64 -16.59 4.66
CA GLU A 172 1.42 -17.17 4.07
C GLU A 172 0.20 -16.98 4.97
N SER A 173 0.34 -17.11 6.27
CA SER A 173 -0.75 -16.86 7.21
C SER A 173 -1.19 -15.39 7.26
N CYS A 174 -0.26 -14.45 7.05
CA CYS A 174 -0.53 -13.02 7.08
C CYS A 174 -1.05 -12.48 5.75
N MET A 175 -0.47 -12.97 4.63
CA MET A 175 -0.68 -12.42 3.30
C MET A 175 -1.61 -13.25 2.43
N ASN A 176 -1.99 -14.45 2.89
CA ASN A 176 -2.75 -15.44 2.13
C ASN A 176 -2.16 -15.75 0.74
N MET A 177 -0.85 -15.62 0.62
CA MET A 177 -0.08 -15.95 -0.59
C MET A 177 1.37 -16.25 -0.23
N SER A 178 2.08 -16.96 -1.13
CA SER A 178 3.50 -17.25 -0.92
C SER A 178 4.36 -15.97 -1.06
N PRO A 179 5.55 -15.93 -0.41
CA PRO A 179 6.51 -14.83 -0.59
C PRO A 179 6.89 -14.60 -2.06
N VAL A 180 7.05 -15.66 -2.84
CA VAL A 180 7.36 -15.58 -4.27
C VAL A 180 6.20 -14.97 -5.07
N ASP A 181 4.97 -15.33 -4.75
CA ASP A 181 3.79 -14.73 -5.36
C ASP A 181 3.68 -13.24 -5.04
N TYR A 182 4.01 -12.86 -3.80
CA TYR A 182 4.03 -11.45 -3.42
C TYR A 182 5.09 -10.64 -4.19
N ILE A 183 6.32 -11.16 -4.32
CA ILE A 183 7.36 -10.53 -5.15
C ILE A 183 6.84 -10.32 -6.57
N ASN A 184 6.25 -11.36 -7.16
CA ASN A 184 5.70 -11.28 -8.51
C ASN A 184 4.51 -10.31 -8.61
N LEU A 185 3.65 -10.26 -7.60
CA LEU A 185 2.54 -9.29 -7.53
C LEU A 185 3.06 -7.85 -7.57
N VAL A 186 4.06 -7.52 -6.74
CA VAL A 186 4.69 -6.18 -6.73
C VAL A 186 5.28 -5.85 -8.10
N ARG A 187 5.98 -6.79 -8.73
CA ARG A 187 6.52 -6.62 -10.10
C ARG A 187 5.42 -6.34 -11.12
N ILE A 188 4.30 -7.06 -11.05
CA ILE A 188 3.17 -6.83 -11.97
C ILE A 188 2.53 -5.47 -11.73
N GLN A 189 2.38 -5.02 -10.49
CA GLN A 189 1.89 -3.68 -10.19
C GLN A 189 2.80 -2.60 -10.82
N LYS A 190 4.12 -2.74 -10.66
CA LYS A 190 5.10 -1.83 -11.28
C LYS A 190 5.11 -1.93 -12.82
N ALA A 191 4.88 -3.10 -13.37
CA ALA A 191 4.72 -3.26 -14.82
C ALA A 191 3.51 -2.50 -15.34
N CYS A 192 2.38 -2.54 -14.65
CA CYS A 192 1.20 -1.76 -15.00
C CYS A 192 1.49 -0.26 -15.03
N ASP A 193 2.25 0.26 -14.05
CA ASP A 193 2.66 1.66 -14.02
C ASP A 193 3.55 2.03 -15.23
N LEU A 194 4.50 1.14 -15.59
CA LEU A 194 5.34 1.34 -16.77
C LEU A 194 4.55 1.28 -18.06
N LEU A 195 3.65 0.30 -18.22
CA LEU A 195 2.82 0.15 -19.42
C LEU A 195 1.93 1.36 -19.68
N LYS A 196 1.52 2.09 -18.64
CA LYS A 196 0.78 3.35 -18.75
C LYS A 196 1.64 4.50 -19.27
N LYS A 197 2.91 4.54 -18.85
CA LYS A 197 3.79 5.71 -19.01
C LYS A 197 4.72 5.59 -20.22
N THR A 198 4.90 4.39 -20.76
CA THR A 198 5.92 4.14 -21.81
C THR A 198 5.35 3.40 -23.02
N THR A 199 6.08 3.52 -24.14
CA THR A 199 5.86 2.74 -25.35
C THR A 199 6.78 1.51 -25.45
N ASP A 200 7.47 1.18 -24.37
CA ASP A 200 8.40 0.06 -24.31
C ASP A 200 7.76 -1.25 -24.75
N SER A 201 8.57 -2.14 -25.33
CA SER A 201 8.15 -3.49 -25.64
C SER A 201 7.89 -4.31 -24.37
N MET A 202 7.10 -5.37 -24.48
CA MET A 202 6.80 -6.24 -23.32
C MET A 202 8.05 -6.88 -22.73
N ASP A 203 9.07 -7.15 -23.56
CA ASP A 203 10.36 -7.70 -23.11
C ASP A 203 11.12 -6.68 -22.24
N ILE A 204 11.16 -5.41 -22.67
CA ILE A 204 11.79 -4.33 -21.93
C ILE A 204 11.06 -4.10 -20.60
N VAL A 205 9.72 -4.07 -20.62
CA VAL A 205 8.93 -3.91 -19.39
C VAL A 205 9.20 -5.07 -18.43
N ALA A 206 9.17 -6.32 -18.92
CA ALA A 206 9.44 -7.49 -18.10
C ALA A 206 10.81 -7.42 -17.42
N GLN A 207 11.87 -7.05 -18.15
CA GLN A 207 13.21 -6.87 -17.59
C GLN A 207 13.28 -5.75 -16.57
N LYS A 208 12.70 -4.58 -16.87
CA LYS A 208 12.70 -3.42 -15.96
C LYS A 208 12.03 -3.71 -14.61
N VAL A 209 11.07 -4.63 -14.58
CA VAL A 209 10.39 -5.01 -13.33
C VAL A 209 10.94 -6.29 -12.70
N GLY A 210 12.07 -6.82 -13.18
CA GLY A 210 12.80 -7.91 -12.55
C GLY A 210 12.39 -9.32 -12.98
N PHE A 211 11.64 -9.50 -14.08
CA PHE A 211 11.42 -10.83 -14.64
C PHE A 211 12.57 -11.23 -15.57
N THR A 212 13.06 -12.44 -15.40
CA THR A 212 14.14 -12.99 -16.24
C THR A 212 13.69 -13.36 -17.64
N THR A 213 12.40 -13.68 -17.83
CA THR A 213 11.84 -14.02 -19.14
C THR A 213 10.45 -13.42 -19.31
N THR A 214 10.13 -13.03 -20.54
CA THR A 214 8.79 -12.54 -20.91
C THR A 214 7.70 -13.60 -20.73
N SER A 215 8.05 -14.87 -20.90
CA SER A 215 7.11 -15.97 -20.64
C SER A 215 6.67 -16.03 -19.18
N THR A 216 7.62 -15.89 -18.24
CA THR A 216 7.30 -15.82 -16.79
C THR A 216 6.50 -14.57 -16.46
N PHE A 217 6.86 -13.42 -17.04
CA PHE A 217 6.10 -12.19 -16.92
C PHE A 217 4.65 -12.36 -17.37
N ASN A 218 4.42 -12.83 -18.59
CA ASN A 218 3.09 -13.03 -19.16
C ASN A 218 2.22 -13.98 -18.31
N ARG A 219 2.82 -15.09 -17.84
CA ARG A 219 2.13 -16.04 -16.97
C ARG A 219 1.71 -15.40 -15.66
N ASN A 220 2.58 -14.66 -14.99
CA ASN A 220 2.24 -13.98 -13.75
C ASN A 220 1.25 -12.84 -13.97
N PHE A 221 1.39 -12.08 -15.06
CA PHE A 221 0.44 -11.04 -15.42
C PHE A 221 -0.98 -11.60 -15.58
N LYS A 222 -1.11 -12.72 -16.33
CA LYS A 222 -2.39 -13.41 -16.48
C LYS A 222 -2.90 -14.01 -15.17
N LYS A 223 -2.00 -14.55 -14.32
CA LYS A 223 -2.35 -15.07 -13.00
C LYS A 223 -3.01 -14.01 -12.13
N PHE A 224 -2.45 -12.80 -12.06
CA PHE A 224 -2.90 -11.75 -11.17
C PHE A 224 -4.02 -10.86 -11.75
N LEU A 225 -4.04 -10.64 -13.06
CA LEU A 225 -4.95 -9.69 -13.69
C LEU A 225 -5.96 -10.32 -14.66
N ASN A 226 -5.92 -11.64 -14.82
CA ASN A 226 -6.81 -12.39 -15.72
C ASN A 226 -6.76 -11.95 -17.20
N THR A 227 -5.73 -11.23 -17.62
CA THR A 227 -5.58 -10.71 -18.98
C THR A 227 -4.10 -10.68 -19.37
N SER A 228 -3.80 -10.59 -20.68
CA SER A 228 -2.43 -10.41 -21.12
C SER A 228 -1.95 -8.96 -20.93
N PRO A 229 -0.63 -8.72 -20.79
CA PRO A 229 -0.09 -7.36 -20.68
C PRO A 229 -0.50 -6.47 -21.85
N TYR A 230 -0.51 -7.02 -23.07
CA TYR A 230 -0.92 -6.30 -24.27
C TYR A 230 -2.39 -5.90 -24.24
N GLN A 231 -3.29 -6.84 -23.96
CA GLN A 231 -4.72 -6.57 -23.84
C GLN A 231 -5.02 -5.58 -22.71
N TRP A 232 -4.28 -5.68 -21.62
CA TRP A 232 -4.41 -4.74 -20.52
C TRP A 232 -3.99 -3.32 -20.95
N LYS A 233 -2.87 -3.19 -21.70
CA LYS A 233 -2.35 -1.89 -22.17
C LYS A 233 -3.32 -1.17 -23.12
N ILE A 234 -4.00 -1.89 -24.00
CA ILE A 234 -4.90 -1.28 -25.01
C ILE A 234 -6.32 -1.01 -24.50
N ASN A 235 -6.69 -1.52 -23.31
CA ASN A 235 -8.02 -1.34 -22.77
C ASN A 235 -8.03 -0.20 -21.73
N PRO A 236 -8.58 0.98 -22.09
CA PRO A 236 -8.55 2.15 -21.22
C PRO A 236 -9.36 1.98 -19.92
N GLU A 237 -10.35 1.09 -19.88
CA GLU A 237 -11.17 0.83 -18.68
C GLU A 237 -10.44 0.01 -17.61
N ASN A 238 -9.31 -0.62 -17.95
CA ASN A 238 -8.58 -1.50 -17.04
C ASN A 238 -7.63 -0.77 -16.09
N TYR A 239 -7.44 0.54 -16.26
CA TYR A 239 -6.36 1.24 -15.57
C TYR A 239 -6.52 1.38 -14.07
N GLU A 240 -7.74 1.40 -13.54
CA GLU A 240 -7.95 1.55 -12.11
C GLU A 240 -8.70 0.39 -11.46
N THR A 241 -9.60 -0.25 -12.19
CA THR A 241 -10.58 -1.17 -11.62
C THR A 241 -10.02 -2.55 -11.33
N LYS A 242 -9.06 -3.07 -12.11
CA LYS A 242 -8.56 -4.45 -11.94
C LYS A 242 -7.39 -4.60 -10.98
N LEU A 243 -6.56 -3.59 -10.82
CA LEU A 243 -5.56 -3.58 -9.73
C LEU A 243 -6.22 -3.39 -8.37
N LEU A 244 -7.34 -2.69 -8.33
CA LEU A 244 -8.17 -2.52 -7.14
C LEU A 244 -8.99 -3.79 -6.82
N ASN A 245 -9.27 -4.66 -7.78
CA ASN A 245 -9.97 -5.93 -7.57
C ASN A 245 -9.10 -7.03 -6.93
N TYR A 246 -7.81 -6.80 -6.80
CA TYR A 246 -6.95 -7.70 -6.06
C TYR A 246 -7.05 -7.41 -4.56
N ASN A 247 -8.04 -8.01 -3.91
CA ASN A 247 -8.41 -7.90 -2.49
C ASN A 247 -9.12 -6.61 -2.04
N ILE A 248 -9.55 -5.78 -2.95
CA ILE A 248 -10.47 -4.70 -2.59
C ILE A 248 -11.70 -4.85 -3.46
N SER A 249 -12.66 -5.62 -3.00
CA SER A 249 -14.02 -5.63 -3.55
C SER A 249 -14.72 -4.30 -3.28
N ALA A 250 -14.03 -3.20 -3.46
CA ALA A 250 -14.34 -1.97 -2.82
C ALA A 250 -14.94 -0.90 -3.70
N ARG A 251 -15.42 -1.15 -4.86
CA ARG A 251 -16.24 -0.19 -5.63
C ARG A 251 -17.71 -0.53 -5.77
N LYS A 252 -18.16 -1.62 -5.18
CA LYS A 252 -19.59 -1.98 -5.17
C LYS A 252 -20.04 -2.18 -3.75
N GLY A 253 -19.93 -1.17 -3.03
CA GLY A 253 -20.17 -1.37 -1.75
C GLY A 253 -20.91 -0.81 -1.04
N TRP A 254 -20.99 -0.45 -1.36
CA TRP A 254 -21.41 0.17 -0.71
C TRP A 254 -22.66 0.40 -0.26
#